data_da9a63807fc20b58a0a78b2c90d391d2
#
_entry.id   da9a63807fc20b58a0a78b2c90d391d2
#
_cell.length_a   1.000
_cell.length_b   1.000
_cell.length_c   1.000
_cell.angle_alpha   90.00
_cell.angle_beta   90.00
_cell.angle_gamma   90.00
#
_symmetry.space_group_name_H-M   'P 1'
#
loop_
_entity.id
_entity.type
_entity.pdbx_description
1 polymer ?
#
loop_
_entity_poly.entity_id
_entity_poly.type
_entity_poly.pdbx_seq_one_letter_code
_entity_poly.pdbx_strand_id
1 'polypeptide(L)'
;VLVEGHRFGAIVLERLVMGAGGMIFVDPLFQRCLVDVVRSREDLFSLSDPPLRDACVNRDADGWRGLPVVYDEVFTGLHRLGFAMGADVLGTPPDINCLAKILTGGVVPMSVTLASDSIFRAFAMSDQKTHALLHGHSYTAHPVGCQVTLETLDMLDEMPTKASWDPAWLERMSHAKRLRGIMSLGTVLKLELESSTGGYASDAADDLLRTLRAGSFPIHLRSLGQVVYIMTSLTTPADTLARIQTLLEHEFL
;
A
#
# COMPACT_ATOMS: atom_id res chain seq x y z
N VAL A 1 3.45 -14.79 -18.92
CA VAL A 1 4.73 -14.10 -19.13
C VAL A 1 5.53 -14.80 -20.23
N LEU A 2 5.79 -16.12 -20.13
CA LEU A 2 6.61 -16.83 -21.13
C LEU A 2 6.07 -16.75 -22.58
N VAL A 3 4.76 -16.57 -22.76
CA VAL A 3 4.12 -16.51 -24.08
C VAL A 3 3.86 -15.09 -24.54
N GLU A 4 3.59 -14.17 -23.62
CA GLU A 4 3.11 -12.80 -23.92
C GLU A 4 3.91 -11.71 -23.21
N GLY A 5 5.12 -12.01 -22.73
CA GLY A 5 5.95 -11.07 -21.99
C GLY A 5 6.19 -9.74 -22.72
N HIS A 6 6.28 -9.79 -24.05
CA HIS A 6 6.44 -8.61 -24.92
C HIS A 6 5.27 -7.60 -24.89
N ARG A 7 4.13 -7.99 -24.30
CA ARG A 7 2.95 -7.12 -24.16
C ARG A 7 2.92 -6.31 -22.85
N PHE A 8 3.81 -6.61 -21.92
CA PHE A 8 3.87 -5.91 -20.63
C PHE A 8 4.80 -4.72 -20.71
N GLY A 9 4.34 -3.57 -20.22
CA GLY A 9 5.12 -2.34 -20.16
C GLY A 9 5.68 -2.00 -18.76
N ALA A 10 5.11 -2.58 -17.72
CA ALA A 10 5.53 -2.38 -16.33
C ALA A 10 4.94 -3.47 -15.42
N ILE A 11 5.45 -3.57 -14.21
CA ILE A 11 4.80 -4.27 -13.11
C ILE A 11 4.30 -3.26 -12.08
N VAL A 12 3.05 -3.39 -11.62
CA VAL A 12 2.46 -2.56 -10.57
C VAL A 12 2.14 -3.44 -9.37
N LEU A 13 2.62 -3.04 -8.19
CA LEU A 13 2.43 -3.78 -6.94
C LEU A 13 1.91 -2.86 -5.85
N GLU A 14 0.76 -3.21 -5.23
CA GLU A 14 0.46 -2.76 -3.86
C GLU A 14 1.36 -3.56 -2.91
N ARG A 15 2.17 -2.86 -2.12
CA ARG A 15 3.17 -3.56 -1.31
C ARG A 15 2.64 -4.03 0.02
N LEU A 16 2.96 -5.29 0.35
CA LEU A 16 2.70 -5.97 1.62
C LEU A 16 1.21 -6.15 1.93
N VAL A 17 0.35 -5.21 1.54
CA VAL A 17 -1.09 -5.29 1.74
C VAL A 17 -1.82 -4.77 0.51
N MET A 18 -2.59 -5.62 -0.12
CA MET A 18 -3.54 -5.23 -1.16
C MET A 18 -4.81 -4.70 -0.47
N GLY A 19 -4.93 -3.37 -0.38
CA GLY A 19 -5.98 -2.72 0.42
C GLY A 19 -7.37 -2.97 -0.15
N ALA A 20 -7.70 -2.33 -1.27
CA ALA A 20 -9.02 -2.45 -1.91
C ALA A 20 -9.30 -3.86 -2.45
N GLY A 21 -8.28 -4.66 -2.71
CA GLY A 21 -8.38 -6.04 -3.16
C GLY A 21 -8.85 -7.04 -2.10
N GLY A 22 -9.18 -6.60 -0.87
CA GLY A 22 -9.68 -7.47 0.21
C GLY A 22 -8.78 -7.53 1.43
N MET A 23 -7.95 -6.54 1.65
CA MET A 23 -6.98 -6.51 2.76
C MET A 23 -6.11 -7.79 2.78
N ILE A 24 -5.57 -8.14 1.63
CA ILE A 24 -4.73 -9.33 1.45
C ILE A 24 -3.30 -8.97 1.82
N PHE A 25 -2.80 -9.61 2.88
CA PHE A 25 -1.39 -9.52 3.26
C PHE A 25 -0.57 -10.42 2.32
N VAL A 26 0.46 -9.86 1.73
CA VAL A 26 1.32 -10.53 0.76
C VAL A 26 2.71 -10.73 1.36
N ASP A 27 3.24 -11.93 1.22
CA ASP A 27 4.59 -12.25 1.70
C ASP A 27 5.63 -11.32 1.03
N PRO A 28 6.48 -10.62 1.78
CA PRO A 28 7.47 -9.70 1.23
C PRO A 28 8.50 -10.41 0.35
N LEU A 29 8.87 -11.65 0.66
CA LEU A 29 9.80 -12.42 -0.16
C LEU A 29 9.20 -12.74 -1.54
N PHE A 30 7.91 -13.08 -1.59
CA PHE A 30 7.22 -13.29 -2.87
C PHE A 30 7.27 -12.03 -3.73
N GLN A 31 6.94 -10.86 -3.16
CA GLN A 31 6.99 -9.60 -3.91
C GLN A 31 8.42 -9.23 -4.31
N ARG A 32 9.40 -9.47 -3.44
CA ARG A 32 10.82 -9.30 -3.74
C ARG A 32 11.23 -10.15 -4.94
N CYS A 33 10.91 -11.45 -4.93
CA CYS A 33 11.21 -12.36 -6.02
C CYS A 33 10.57 -11.93 -7.33
N LEU A 34 9.34 -11.40 -7.31
CA LEU A 34 8.69 -10.86 -8.51
C LEU A 34 9.50 -9.70 -9.11
N VAL A 35 9.95 -8.76 -8.28
CA VAL A 35 10.76 -7.62 -8.73
C VAL A 35 12.10 -8.11 -9.26
N ASP A 36 12.76 -9.04 -8.58
CA ASP A 36 14.05 -9.59 -9.00
C ASP A 36 13.94 -10.31 -10.36
N VAL A 37 12.87 -11.08 -10.57
CA VAL A 37 12.60 -11.71 -11.88
C VAL A 37 12.37 -10.68 -12.98
N VAL A 38 11.54 -9.67 -12.72
CA VAL A 38 11.22 -8.61 -13.68
C VAL A 38 12.47 -7.85 -14.10
N ARG A 39 13.40 -7.61 -13.18
CA ARG A 39 14.64 -6.86 -13.44
C ARG A 39 15.75 -7.70 -14.01
N SER A 40 15.84 -9.00 -13.68
CA SER A 40 16.94 -9.87 -14.11
C SER A 40 16.64 -10.65 -15.40
N ARG A 41 15.39 -10.79 -15.79
CA ARG A 41 14.95 -11.63 -16.90
C ARG A 41 14.44 -10.80 -18.08
N GLU A 42 15.32 -9.97 -18.64
CA GLU A 42 15.02 -9.16 -19.83
C GLU A 42 14.52 -10.02 -21.01
N ASP A 43 14.98 -11.27 -21.10
CA ASP A 43 14.56 -12.24 -22.12
C ASP A 43 13.05 -12.50 -22.10
N LEU A 44 12.40 -12.41 -20.95
CA LEU A 44 10.95 -12.62 -20.82
C LEU A 44 10.11 -11.42 -21.31
N PHE A 45 10.72 -10.25 -21.39
CA PHE A 45 10.05 -8.98 -21.67
C PHE A 45 10.62 -8.28 -22.89
N SER A 46 11.28 -9.02 -23.77
CA SER A 46 11.93 -8.50 -24.96
C SER A 46 10.93 -7.76 -25.83
N LEU A 47 11.05 -6.43 -25.88
CA LEU A 47 10.28 -5.61 -26.81
C LEU A 47 10.75 -5.94 -28.23
N SER A 48 9.81 -6.28 -29.10
CA SER A 48 10.10 -6.59 -30.51
C SER A 48 10.43 -5.34 -31.34
N ASP A 49 10.19 -4.15 -30.79
CA ASP A 49 10.45 -2.86 -31.43
C ASP A 49 11.82 -2.31 -31.03
N PRO A 50 12.82 -2.29 -31.92
CA PRO A 50 14.16 -1.80 -31.62
C PRO A 50 14.23 -0.37 -31.08
N PRO A 51 13.47 0.64 -31.59
CA PRO A 51 13.49 1.98 -31.07
C PRO A 51 13.00 2.08 -29.62
N LEU A 52 11.97 1.31 -29.24
CA LEU A 52 11.50 1.25 -27.86
C LEU A 52 12.49 0.51 -26.96
N ARG A 53 13.13 -0.53 -27.47
CA ARG A 53 14.17 -1.27 -26.76
C ARG A 53 15.38 -0.38 -26.44
N ASP A 54 15.83 0.42 -27.39
CA ASP A 54 16.99 1.29 -27.21
C ASP A 54 16.65 2.49 -26.29
N ALA A 55 15.42 2.99 -26.33
CA ALA A 55 14.95 4.03 -25.44
C ALA A 55 14.78 3.52 -23.99
N CYS A 56 14.38 2.26 -23.81
CA CYS A 56 14.16 1.64 -22.48
C CYS A 56 15.46 1.11 -21.86
N VAL A 57 16.53 0.92 -22.62
CA VAL A 57 17.82 0.41 -22.11
C VAL A 57 18.78 1.56 -21.86
N ASN A 58 18.43 2.49 -20.97
CA ASN A 58 19.45 3.33 -20.37
C ASN A 58 20.18 2.49 -19.33
N ARG A 59 21.38 1.99 -19.71
CA ARG A 59 22.20 1.08 -18.91
C ARG A 59 23.09 1.78 -17.90
N ASP A 60 22.79 3.03 -17.58
CA ASP A 60 23.48 3.72 -16.49
C ASP A 60 23.18 3.00 -15.17
N ALA A 61 24.10 3.09 -14.22
CA ALA A 61 24.02 2.36 -12.94
C ALA A 61 22.70 2.60 -12.18
N ASP A 62 22.02 3.72 -12.45
CA ASP A 62 20.74 4.14 -11.85
C ASP A 62 19.52 3.93 -12.76
N GLY A 63 19.70 3.31 -13.95
CA GLY A 63 18.61 3.02 -14.88
C GLY A 63 17.81 1.78 -14.47
N TRP A 64 16.50 1.75 -14.80
CA TRP A 64 15.74 0.51 -14.63
C TRP A 64 16.25 -0.59 -15.58
N ARG A 65 16.11 -1.83 -15.14
CA ARG A 65 16.41 -3.02 -15.94
C ARG A 65 15.15 -3.85 -16.10
N GLY A 66 14.98 -4.52 -17.21
CA GLY A 66 13.78 -5.27 -17.53
C GLY A 66 12.57 -4.34 -17.69
N LEU A 67 11.46 -4.60 -16.98
CA LEU A 67 10.32 -3.69 -16.93
C LEU A 67 10.43 -2.70 -15.76
N PRO A 68 9.93 -1.47 -15.93
CA PRO A 68 9.76 -0.55 -14.81
C PRO A 68 8.90 -1.17 -13.70
N VAL A 69 9.29 -0.91 -12.46
CA VAL A 69 8.60 -1.37 -11.25
C VAL A 69 7.88 -0.19 -10.63
N VAL A 70 6.56 -0.27 -10.57
CA VAL A 70 5.70 0.74 -9.95
C VAL A 70 5.21 0.21 -8.61
N TYR A 71 5.47 0.97 -7.54
CA TYR A 71 4.88 0.70 -6.24
C TYR A 71 3.69 1.61 -6.00
N ASP A 72 2.51 1.00 -5.81
CA ASP A 72 1.34 1.69 -5.29
C ASP A 72 1.40 1.67 -3.76
N GLU A 73 1.89 2.75 -3.19
CA GLU A 73 1.91 2.98 -1.75
C GLU A 73 0.87 4.01 -1.29
N VAL A 74 -0.15 4.22 -2.11
CA VAL A 74 -1.28 5.10 -1.77
C VAL A 74 -1.91 4.73 -0.43
N PHE A 75 -2.00 3.44 -0.12
CA PHE A 75 -2.50 2.95 1.17
C PHE A 75 -1.37 2.64 2.16
N THR A 76 -0.30 2.02 1.71
CA THR A 76 0.70 1.35 2.56
C THR A 76 1.87 2.23 2.97
N GLY A 77 2.09 3.34 2.28
CA GLY A 77 3.22 4.24 2.53
C GLY A 77 3.09 5.10 3.79
N LEU A 78 4.14 5.85 4.07
CA LEU A 78 4.20 6.88 5.11
C LEU A 78 3.83 6.34 6.50
N HIS A 79 4.53 5.29 6.92
CA HIS A 79 4.40 4.64 8.23
C HIS A 79 3.08 3.92 8.52
N ARG A 80 2.14 3.82 7.55
CA ARG A 80 0.89 3.06 7.74
C ARG A 80 1.14 1.65 8.28
N LEU A 81 2.14 0.97 7.75
CA LEU A 81 2.48 -0.40 8.09
C LEU A 81 3.62 -0.52 9.11
N GLY A 82 4.02 0.60 9.76
CA GLY A 82 5.06 0.62 10.78
C GLY A 82 6.48 0.97 10.28
N PHE A 83 6.67 1.17 8.99
CA PHE A 83 7.92 1.61 8.35
C PHE A 83 7.64 2.73 7.35
N ALA A 84 8.63 3.55 7.04
CA ALA A 84 8.43 4.74 6.21
C ALA A 84 7.90 4.36 4.82
N MET A 85 8.57 3.44 4.15
CA MET A 85 8.22 2.92 2.84
C MET A 85 8.34 1.40 2.82
N GLY A 86 7.51 0.72 2.07
CA GLY A 86 7.64 -0.72 1.94
C GLY A 86 8.92 -1.14 1.16
N ALA A 87 9.60 -0.21 0.44
CA ALA A 87 10.94 -0.43 -0.10
C ALA A 87 11.92 -0.88 0.99
N ASP A 88 11.77 -0.36 2.19
CA ASP A 88 12.62 -0.69 3.33
C ASP A 88 12.51 -2.18 3.70
N VAL A 89 11.32 -2.76 3.57
CA VAL A 89 11.07 -4.18 3.86
C VAL A 89 11.48 -5.08 2.70
N LEU A 90 11.16 -4.69 1.47
CA LEU A 90 11.52 -5.48 0.29
C LEU A 90 13.02 -5.39 -0.03
N GLY A 91 13.71 -4.34 0.41
CA GLY A 91 15.11 -4.08 0.10
C GLY A 91 15.34 -3.82 -1.40
N THR A 92 14.32 -3.34 -2.11
CA THR A 92 14.41 -3.01 -3.53
C THR A 92 13.58 -1.74 -3.81
N PRO A 93 14.21 -0.65 -4.33
CA PRO A 93 13.50 0.58 -4.66
C PRO A 93 12.64 0.40 -5.91
N PRO A 94 11.53 1.14 -6.05
CA PRO A 94 10.77 1.20 -7.27
C PRO A 94 11.41 2.15 -8.29
N ASP A 95 10.95 2.05 -9.54
CA ASP A 95 11.22 3.08 -10.56
C ASP A 95 10.18 4.20 -10.51
N ILE A 96 8.95 3.86 -10.10
CA ILE A 96 7.88 4.81 -9.83
C ILE A 96 7.22 4.46 -8.50
N ASN A 97 6.97 5.45 -7.64
CA ASN A 97 6.25 5.29 -6.37
C ASN A 97 5.08 6.26 -6.26
N CYS A 98 3.90 5.75 -5.93
CA CYS A 98 2.68 6.55 -5.77
C CYS A 98 2.34 6.68 -4.29
N LEU A 99 2.21 7.92 -3.79
CA LEU A 99 1.89 8.25 -2.40
C LEU A 99 0.64 9.12 -2.33
N ALA A 100 -0.20 8.89 -1.33
CA ALA A 100 -1.39 9.69 -1.03
C ALA A 100 -1.83 9.48 0.43
N LYS A 101 -3.07 9.74 0.75
CA LYS A 101 -3.73 9.52 2.05
C LYS A 101 -2.99 10.17 3.23
N ILE A 102 -2.07 9.45 3.92
CA ILE A 102 -1.27 10.02 5.00
C ILE A 102 -0.46 11.23 4.53
N LEU A 103 -0.12 11.30 3.25
CA LEU A 103 0.64 12.39 2.66
C LEU A 103 0.15 13.79 3.08
N THR A 104 -1.16 13.95 3.27
CA THR A 104 -1.78 15.19 3.72
C THR A 104 -2.52 15.05 5.04
N GLY A 105 -2.38 13.94 5.76
CA GLY A 105 -3.15 13.66 6.98
C GLY A 105 -4.67 13.69 6.78
N GLY A 106 -5.16 13.71 5.54
CA GLY A 106 -6.59 13.81 5.21
C GLY A 106 -7.14 15.24 5.16
N VAL A 107 -6.31 16.27 5.30
CA VAL A 107 -6.73 17.70 5.29
C VAL A 107 -7.22 18.11 3.90
N VAL A 108 -6.50 17.70 2.86
CA VAL A 108 -6.87 17.93 1.45
C VAL A 108 -6.59 16.70 0.60
N PRO A 109 -7.36 16.46 -0.47
CA PRO A 109 -7.07 15.39 -1.41
C PRO A 109 -5.83 15.74 -2.25
N MET A 110 -4.77 14.95 -2.11
CA MET A 110 -3.54 15.10 -2.89
C MET A 110 -2.82 13.76 -3.02
N SER A 111 -2.12 13.58 -4.11
CA SER A 111 -1.20 12.47 -4.35
C SER A 111 0.07 12.98 -4.99
N VAL A 112 1.15 12.21 -4.82
CA VAL A 112 2.45 12.46 -5.44
C VAL A 112 2.88 11.18 -6.12
N THR A 113 3.40 11.31 -7.34
CA THR A 113 4.08 10.24 -8.06
C THR A 113 5.55 10.61 -8.16
N LEU A 114 6.39 9.83 -7.50
CA LEU A 114 7.84 9.94 -7.55
C LEU A 114 8.34 9.03 -8.67
N ALA A 115 9.24 9.51 -9.49
CA ALA A 115 9.86 8.71 -10.55
C ALA A 115 11.37 8.82 -10.48
N SER A 116 12.06 7.74 -10.86
CA SER A 116 13.52 7.76 -11.01
C SER A 116 13.94 8.70 -12.15
N ASP A 117 15.17 9.15 -12.11
CA ASP A 117 15.73 10.01 -13.16
C ASP A 117 15.68 9.34 -14.54
N SER A 118 15.88 8.01 -14.61
CA SER A 118 15.78 7.26 -15.86
C SER A 118 14.35 7.28 -16.45
N ILE A 119 13.33 7.21 -15.62
CA ILE A 119 11.92 7.37 -16.06
C ILE A 119 11.69 8.81 -16.54
N PHE A 120 12.16 9.81 -15.79
CA PHE A 120 12.03 11.21 -16.20
C PHE A 120 12.70 11.48 -17.54
N ARG A 121 13.92 10.99 -17.74
CA ARG A 121 14.67 11.17 -19.00
C ARG A 121 13.96 10.57 -20.20
N ALA A 122 13.19 9.49 -20.05
CA ALA A 122 12.41 8.93 -21.15
C ALA A 122 11.39 9.91 -21.74
N PHE A 123 10.88 10.86 -20.93
CA PHE A 123 10.00 11.93 -21.39
C PHE A 123 10.74 13.22 -21.79
N ALA A 124 12.01 13.37 -21.40
CA ALA A 124 12.84 14.53 -21.67
C ALA A 124 13.77 14.37 -22.89
N MET A 125 13.57 13.35 -23.72
CA MET A 125 14.46 13.01 -24.85
C MET A 125 14.40 13.99 -26.01
N SER A 126 13.46 14.92 -26.04
CA SER A 126 13.28 15.84 -27.17
C SER A 126 12.60 17.14 -26.75
N ASP A 127 12.89 18.23 -27.46
CA ASP A 127 12.23 19.52 -27.28
C ASP A 127 10.83 19.59 -27.89
N GLN A 128 10.35 18.51 -28.49
CA GLN A 128 8.98 18.45 -29.03
C GLN A 128 7.97 18.33 -27.89
N LYS A 129 7.02 19.29 -27.81
CA LYS A 129 5.97 19.31 -26.78
C LYS A 129 5.12 18.03 -26.72
N THR A 130 4.97 17.34 -27.85
CA THR A 130 4.23 16.07 -27.95
C THR A 130 4.90 14.88 -27.27
N HIS A 131 6.21 14.99 -26.97
CA HIS A 131 6.97 13.94 -26.28
C HIS A 131 6.96 14.13 -24.76
N ALA A 132 6.46 15.26 -24.27
CA ALA A 132 6.26 15.46 -22.83
C ALA A 132 5.11 14.62 -22.29
N LEU A 133 5.18 14.25 -21.02
CA LEU A 133 4.07 13.59 -20.32
C LEU A 133 2.91 14.59 -20.10
N LEU A 134 1.91 14.55 -20.98
CA LEU A 134 0.81 15.49 -20.99
C LEU A 134 -0.33 15.04 -20.07
N HIS A 135 -0.08 14.97 -18.75
CA HIS A 135 -1.08 14.53 -17.77
C HIS A 135 -1.24 15.51 -16.61
N GLY A 136 -1.13 16.76 -16.82
CA GLY A 136 -1.42 17.77 -15.81
C GLY A 136 -2.90 18.13 -15.75
N HIS A 137 -3.30 18.79 -14.66
CA HIS A 137 -4.61 19.45 -14.50
C HIS A 137 -4.43 20.80 -13.80
N SER A 138 -5.49 21.61 -13.77
CA SER A 138 -5.43 22.98 -13.22
C SER A 138 -4.98 23.07 -11.76
N TYR A 139 -5.10 22.02 -10.99
CA TYR A 139 -4.73 21.94 -9.59
C TYR A 139 -3.40 21.20 -9.34
N THR A 140 -2.63 20.92 -10.38
CA THR A 140 -1.28 20.34 -10.22
C THR A 140 -0.41 21.29 -9.39
N ALA A 141 0.36 20.74 -8.45
CA ALA A 141 1.17 21.49 -7.49
C ALA A 141 0.35 22.48 -6.62
N HIS A 142 -0.84 22.07 -6.18
CA HIS A 142 -1.72 22.85 -5.32
C HIS A 142 -1.00 23.33 -4.06
N PRO A 143 -0.83 24.66 -3.83
CA PRO A 143 0.08 25.17 -2.80
C PRO A 143 -0.29 24.74 -1.39
N VAL A 144 -1.58 24.74 -1.05
CA VAL A 144 -2.06 24.28 0.27
C VAL A 144 -1.76 22.80 0.47
N GLY A 145 -1.97 21.98 -0.56
CA GLY A 145 -1.64 20.54 -0.49
C GLY A 145 -0.13 20.31 -0.30
N CYS A 146 0.71 21.07 -1.00
CA CYS A 146 2.16 21.00 -0.85
C CYS A 146 2.59 21.39 0.57
N GLN A 147 2.05 22.49 1.14
CA GLN A 147 2.37 22.92 2.50
C GLN A 147 1.91 21.88 3.54
N VAL A 148 0.67 21.40 3.43
CA VAL A 148 0.16 20.35 4.33
C VAL A 148 1.01 19.07 4.24
N THR A 149 1.52 18.74 3.06
CA THR A 149 2.42 17.60 2.89
C THR A 149 3.73 17.79 3.65
N LEU A 150 4.35 18.97 3.54
CA LEU A 150 5.59 19.28 4.26
C LEU A 150 5.38 19.16 5.78
N GLU A 151 4.34 19.80 6.32
CA GLU A 151 4.00 19.71 7.75
C GLU A 151 3.73 18.25 8.18
N THR A 152 3.06 17.46 7.33
CA THR A 152 2.81 16.05 7.63
C THR A 152 4.11 15.24 7.69
N LEU A 153 5.03 15.48 6.77
CA LEU A 153 6.33 14.79 6.75
C LEU A 153 7.16 15.15 7.98
N ASP A 154 7.22 16.45 8.35
CA ASP A 154 7.90 16.90 9.54
C ASP A 154 7.32 16.25 10.81
N MET A 155 5.98 16.19 10.92
CA MET A 155 5.31 15.48 12.03
C MET A 155 5.64 13.98 12.08
N LEU A 156 5.78 13.34 10.92
CA LEU A 156 6.13 11.91 10.85
C LEU A 156 7.57 11.65 11.28
N ASP A 157 8.49 12.55 10.95
CA ASP A 157 9.90 12.45 11.33
C ASP A 157 10.11 12.67 12.82
N GLU A 158 9.34 13.58 13.43
CA GLU A 158 9.38 13.87 14.86
C GLU A 158 8.67 12.82 15.74
N MET A 159 7.88 11.94 15.14
CA MET A 159 7.03 11.00 15.88
C MET A 159 7.86 9.86 16.50
N PRO A 160 8.01 9.79 17.84
CA PRO A 160 8.90 8.84 18.49
C PRO A 160 8.42 7.40 18.44
N THR A 161 7.10 7.20 18.42
CA THR A 161 6.47 5.87 18.43
C THR A 161 5.21 5.90 17.58
N LYS A 162 5.04 4.89 16.76
CA LYS A 162 3.84 4.72 15.93
C LYS A 162 2.94 3.67 16.53
N ALA A 163 1.64 3.89 16.51
CA ALA A 163 0.65 2.96 17.04
C ALA A 163 0.79 1.58 16.36
N SER A 164 0.77 0.53 17.16
CA SER A 164 0.82 -0.86 16.69
C SER A 164 0.02 -1.77 17.59
N TRP A 165 -0.46 -2.90 17.07
CA TRP A 165 -1.22 -3.89 17.79
C TRP A 165 -0.29 -4.81 18.61
N ASP A 166 -0.74 -5.23 19.81
CA ASP A 166 0.03 -6.11 20.67
C ASP A 166 0.14 -7.53 20.09
N PRO A 167 1.38 -8.04 19.83
CA PRO A 167 1.56 -9.38 19.28
C PRO A 167 1.00 -10.50 20.16
N ALA A 168 1.10 -10.40 21.48
CA ALA A 168 0.59 -11.41 22.40
C ALA A 168 -0.96 -11.43 22.38
N TRP A 169 -1.59 -10.27 22.21
CA TRP A 169 -3.03 -10.16 22.00
C TRP A 169 -3.44 -10.81 20.68
N LEU A 170 -2.71 -10.56 19.58
CA LEU A 170 -2.98 -11.17 18.28
C LEU A 170 -2.91 -12.70 18.34
N GLU A 171 -1.92 -13.23 19.04
CA GLU A 171 -1.77 -14.68 19.25
C GLU A 171 -2.99 -15.25 19.98
N ARG A 172 -3.44 -14.64 21.09
CA ARG A 172 -4.65 -15.08 21.77
C ARG A 172 -5.88 -15.05 20.88
N MET A 173 -6.07 -13.95 20.14
CA MET A 173 -7.21 -13.79 19.24
C MET A 173 -7.20 -14.78 18.07
N SER A 174 -6.05 -15.24 17.63
CA SER A 174 -5.93 -16.20 16.53
C SER A 174 -6.58 -17.56 16.83
N HIS A 175 -6.81 -17.87 18.09
CA HIS A 175 -7.50 -19.09 18.54
C HIS A 175 -9.03 -18.94 18.65
N ALA A 176 -9.58 -17.77 18.37
CA ALA A 176 -11.03 -17.53 18.43
C ALA A 176 -11.76 -18.30 17.32
N LYS A 177 -12.75 -19.13 17.70
CA LYS A 177 -13.46 -20.03 16.77
C LYS A 177 -14.22 -19.33 15.65
N ARG A 178 -14.60 -18.07 15.87
CA ARG A 178 -15.31 -17.25 14.87
C ARG A 178 -14.38 -16.54 13.89
N LEU A 179 -13.06 -16.63 14.09
CA LEU A 179 -12.04 -16.08 13.22
C LEU A 179 -11.38 -17.19 12.41
N ARG A 180 -11.40 -17.05 11.10
CA ARG A 180 -10.59 -17.83 10.18
C ARG A 180 -9.13 -17.37 10.20
N GLY A 181 -8.91 -16.09 10.51
CA GLY A 181 -7.57 -15.53 10.63
C GLY A 181 -7.57 -14.11 11.17
N ILE A 182 -6.45 -13.73 11.74
CA ILE A 182 -6.16 -12.38 12.20
C ILE A 182 -4.75 -12.00 11.79
N MET A 183 -4.57 -10.79 11.28
CA MET A 183 -3.26 -10.25 10.92
C MET A 183 -3.19 -8.76 11.22
N SER A 184 -2.02 -8.31 11.61
CA SER A 184 -1.76 -6.87 11.74
C SER A 184 -0.41 -6.50 11.16
N LEU A 185 -0.32 -5.26 10.70
CA LEU A 185 0.93 -4.65 10.28
C LEU A 185 0.82 -3.13 10.51
N GLY A 186 1.67 -2.59 11.39
CA GLY A 186 1.57 -1.20 11.81
C GLY A 186 0.20 -0.86 12.39
N THR A 187 -0.48 0.12 11.81
CA THR A 187 -1.80 0.57 12.28
C THR A 187 -2.97 -0.26 11.77
N VAL A 188 -2.71 -1.21 10.87
CA VAL A 188 -3.76 -2.00 10.21
C VAL A 188 -3.96 -3.31 10.96
N LEU A 189 -5.21 -3.60 11.32
CA LEU A 189 -5.67 -4.89 11.83
C LEU A 189 -6.71 -5.46 10.88
N LYS A 190 -6.51 -6.70 10.44
CA LYS A 190 -7.46 -7.50 9.67
C LYS A 190 -7.99 -8.64 10.53
N LEU A 191 -9.30 -8.80 10.52
CA LEU A 191 -10.03 -9.95 11.04
C LEU A 191 -10.73 -10.64 9.88
N GLU A 192 -10.47 -11.92 9.66
CA GLU A 192 -11.19 -12.72 8.68
C GLU A 192 -12.17 -13.62 9.41
N LEU A 193 -13.47 -13.38 9.19
CA LEU A 193 -14.54 -14.09 9.89
C LEU A 193 -14.81 -15.45 9.22
N GLU A 194 -15.17 -16.44 10.02
CA GLU A 194 -15.75 -17.67 9.49
C GLU A 194 -17.06 -17.37 8.77
N SER A 195 -17.19 -17.86 7.55
CA SER A 195 -18.39 -17.66 6.73
C SER A 195 -18.62 -18.85 5.81
N SER A 196 -19.86 -19.24 5.65
CA SER A 196 -20.30 -20.27 4.68
C SER A 196 -20.30 -19.76 3.24
N THR A 197 -20.45 -18.44 3.07
CA THR A 197 -20.40 -17.74 1.78
C THR A 197 -19.19 -16.83 1.75
N GLY A 198 -18.13 -17.24 1.05
CA GLY A 198 -16.90 -16.46 0.97
C GLY A 198 -17.00 -15.25 0.02
N GLY A 199 -16.01 -14.35 0.14
CA GLY A 199 -15.82 -13.21 -0.76
C GLY A 199 -16.66 -11.98 -0.44
N TYR A 200 -16.72 -11.03 -1.38
CA TYR A 200 -17.35 -9.72 -1.20
C TYR A 200 -18.86 -9.75 -0.91
N ALA A 201 -19.56 -10.81 -1.29
CA ALA A 201 -20.99 -10.95 -1.10
C ALA A 201 -21.39 -11.48 0.30
N SER A 202 -20.42 -11.77 1.17
CA SER A 202 -20.68 -12.26 2.53
C SER A 202 -21.22 -11.14 3.42
N ASP A 203 -22.25 -11.44 4.21
CA ASP A 203 -22.85 -10.60 5.25
C ASP A 203 -22.33 -10.92 6.67
N ALA A 204 -21.35 -11.82 6.78
CA ALA A 204 -20.81 -12.31 8.05
C ALA A 204 -20.30 -11.19 8.99
N ALA A 205 -19.96 -10.02 8.45
CA ALA A 205 -19.49 -8.89 9.22
C ALA A 205 -20.59 -7.98 9.78
N ASP A 206 -21.84 -8.07 9.28
CA ASP A 206 -22.87 -7.06 9.51
C ASP A 206 -23.26 -6.92 10.98
N ASP A 207 -23.42 -8.05 11.68
CA ASP A 207 -23.75 -8.04 13.11
C ASP A 207 -22.61 -7.45 13.95
N LEU A 208 -21.38 -7.84 13.68
CA LEU A 208 -20.19 -7.29 14.34
C LEU A 208 -20.07 -5.78 14.14
N LEU A 209 -20.25 -5.31 12.89
CA LEU A 209 -20.21 -3.88 12.59
C LEU A 209 -21.30 -3.12 13.34
N ARG A 210 -22.50 -3.68 13.42
CA ARG A 210 -23.64 -3.06 14.13
C ARG A 210 -23.36 -2.98 15.63
N THR A 211 -22.91 -4.07 16.24
CA THR A 211 -22.59 -4.15 17.67
C THR A 211 -21.51 -3.16 18.07
N LEU A 212 -20.39 -3.16 17.36
CA LEU A 212 -19.24 -2.29 17.69
C LEU A 212 -19.50 -0.81 17.41
N ARG A 213 -20.39 -0.47 16.47
CA ARG A 213 -20.80 0.92 16.21
C ARG A 213 -21.79 1.46 17.21
N ALA A 214 -22.66 0.60 17.76
CA ALA A 214 -23.71 0.99 18.70
C ALA A 214 -23.28 0.95 20.17
N GLY A 215 -22.10 0.41 20.48
CA GLY A 215 -21.61 0.24 21.86
C GLY A 215 -21.31 1.57 22.57
N SER A 216 -21.04 1.50 23.86
CA SER A 216 -20.66 2.65 24.70
C SER A 216 -19.29 3.28 24.31
N PHE A 217 -18.52 2.57 23.54
CA PHE A 217 -17.28 3.05 22.90
C PHE A 217 -17.35 2.69 21.40
N PRO A 218 -18.00 3.53 20.58
CA PRO A 218 -18.22 3.23 19.18
C PRO A 218 -16.89 3.13 18.41
N ILE A 219 -16.73 2.02 17.68
CA ILE A 219 -15.58 1.82 16.80
C ILE A 219 -16.06 1.91 15.35
N HIS A 220 -15.39 2.74 14.57
CA HIS A 220 -15.61 2.80 13.13
C HIS A 220 -14.71 1.80 12.41
N LEU A 221 -15.31 0.70 11.95
CA LEU A 221 -14.63 -0.32 11.17
C LEU A 221 -15.28 -0.49 9.80
N ARG A 222 -14.56 -1.14 8.89
CA ARG A 222 -14.99 -1.41 7.53
C ARG A 222 -14.96 -2.90 7.25
N SER A 223 -15.86 -3.34 6.38
CA SER A 223 -15.88 -4.72 5.87
C SER A 223 -15.64 -4.78 4.37
N LEU A 224 -15.06 -5.88 3.95
CA LEU A 224 -14.91 -6.31 2.56
C LEU A 224 -15.38 -7.78 2.54
N GLY A 225 -16.71 -7.98 2.46
CA GLY A 225 -17.34 -9.28 2.67
C GLY A 225 -17.06 -9.82 4.08
N GLN A 226 -16.48 -11.00 4.19
CA GLN A 226 -16.12 -11.63 5.47
C GLN A 226 -14.91 -11.03 6.17
N VAL A 227 -14.17 -10.15 5.50
CA VAL A 227 -13.01 -9.47 6.09
C VAL A 227 -13.48 -8.18 6.75
N VAL A 228 -13.17 -8.02 8.03
CA VAL A 228 -13.29 -6.76 8.76
C VAL A 228 -11.91 -6.20 9.03
N TYR A 229 -11.74 -4.91 8.84
CA TYR A 229 -10.48 -4.27 9.18
C TYR A 229 -10.68 -2.99 9.98
N ILE A 230 -9.73 -2.78 10.87
CA ILE A 230 -9.60 -1.57 11.68
C ILE A 230 -8.29 -0.92 11.30
N MET A 231 -8.35 0.36 11.05
CA MET A 231 -7.19 1.17 10.75
C MET A 231 -7.15 2.34 11.71
N THR A 232 -6.15 2.33 12.58
CA THR A 232 -5.97 3.38 13.57
C THR A 232 -5.15 4.55 13.00
N SER A 233 -5.20 5.69 13.67
CA SER A 233 -4.24 6.77 13.43
C SER A 233 -2.84 6.35 13.91
N LEU A 234 -1.80 6.89 13.29
CA LEU A 234 -0.41 6.75 13.77
C LEU A 234 -0.23 7.29 15.19
N THR A 235 -1.07 8.26 15.58
CA THR A 235 -1.06 8.91 16.89
C THR A 235 -2.09 8.33 17.88
N THR A 236 -2.71 7.17 17.56
CA THR A 236 -3.69 6.57 18.46
C THR A 236 -3.04 6.18 19.77
N PRO A 237 -3.54 6.69 20.94
CA PRO A 237 -2.98 6.38 22.24
C PRO A 237 -3.05 4.87 22.57
N ALA A 238 -2.07 4.40 23.33
CA ALA A 238 -1.97 2.98 23.72
C ALA A 238 -3.19 2.50 24.54
N ASP A 239 -3.74 3.34 25.40
CA ASP A 239 -4.96 3.05 26.18
C ASP A 239 -6.20 2.87 25.28
N THR A 240 -6.27 3.65 24.21
CA THR A 240 -7.33 3.51 23.21
C THR A 240 -7.18 2.19 22.46
N LEU A 241 -5.96 1.80 22.06
CA LEU A 241 -5.71 0.49 21.46
C LEU A 241 -6.07 -0.66 22.40
N ALA A 242 -5.64 -0.59 23.67
CA ALA A 242 -5.96 -1.59 24.68
C ALA A 242 -7.48 -1.73 24.88
N ARG A 243 -8.21 -0.61 24.86
CA ARG A 243 -9.68 -0.63 24.96
C ARG A 243 -10.33 -1.28 23.73
N ILE A 244 -9.84 -1.02 22.53
CA ILE A 244 -10.32 -1.69 21.31
C ILE A 244 -10.06 -3.20 21.41
N GLN A 245 -8.86 -3.59 21.84
CA GLN A 245 -8.49 -5.00 22.02
C GLN A 245 -9.44 -5.70 23.00
N THR A 246 -9.72 -5.09 24.16
CA THR A 246 -10.68 -5.63 25.15
C THR A 246 -12.09 -5.82 24.57
N LEU A 247 -12.57 -4.86 23.77
CA LEU A 247 -13.87 -4.99 23.13
C LEU A 247 -13.92 -6.14 22.12
N LEU A 248 -12.86 -6.30 21.34
CA LEU A 248 -12.76 -7.40 20.38
C LEU A 248 -12.62 -8.75 21.10
N GLU A 249 -11.89 -8.84 22.21
CA GLU A 249 -11.84 -10.06 23.03
C GLU A 249 -13.24 -10.46 23.51
N HIS A 250 -14.02 -9.52 24.02
CA HIS A 250 -15.40 -9.77 24.48
C HIS A 250 -16.32 -10.28 23.36
N GLU A 251 -16.09 -9.87 22.12
CA GLU A 251 -16.91 -10.30 20.97
C GLU A 251 -16.51 -11.68 20.43
N PHE A 252 -15.26 -12.10 20.61
CA PHE A 252 -14.73 -13.28 19.93
C PHE A 252 -14.32 -14.43 20.86
N LEU A 253 -13.93 -14.14 22.10
CA LEU A 253 -13.49 -15.10 23.11
C LEU A 253 -14.53 -15.30 24.21
#